data_c7ca4ff18a25dc40fbd5dd851bc9f0ef
#
_entry.id   c7ca4ff18a25dc40fbd5dd851bc9f0ef
#
_cell.length_a   1.000
_cell.length_b   1.000
_cell.length_c   1.000
_cell.angle_alpha   90.00
_cell.angle_beta   90.00
_cell.angle_gamma   90.00
#
_symmetry.space_group_name_H-M   'P 1'
#
loop_
_entity.id
_entity.type
_entity.pdbx_description
1 polymer ?
#
loop_
_entity_poly.entity_id
_entity_poly.type
_entity_poly.pdbx_seq_one_letter_code
_entity_poly.pdbx_strand_id
1 'polypeptide(L)'
;LIGRFALPQPGQGPGRAARAGRPPARRGTAPRSARPRASGVVSGARDPGYGSTSRMVVEAALALLHDVDRTATPGGVWTAGAALGLALVRRLEAHAGLRFEIAA
;
A
#
# COMPACT_ATOMS: atom_id res chain seq x y z
N LEU A 1 7.43 9.44 -11.97
CA LEU A 1 6.60 8.30 -11.57
C LEU A 1 5.31 8.81 -10.98
N ILE A 2 4.18 8.50 -11.60
CA ILE A 2 2.86 8.80 -11.06
C ILE A 2 2.06 7.50 -11.08
N GLY A 3 1.72 7.00 -9.90
CA GLY A 3 0.87 5.84 -9.75
C GLY A 3 -0.42 6.20 -9.03
N ARG A 4 -1.56 5.81 -9.58
CA ARG A 4 -2.85 5.85 -8.89
C ARG A 4 -3.16 4.46 -8.37
N PHE A 5 -3.50 4.35 -7.11
CA PHE A 5 -3.92 3.10 -6.53
C PHE A 5 -5.21 3.28 -5.72
N ALA A 6 -6.06 2.28 -5.78
CA ALA A 6 -7.22 2.20 -4.90
C ALA A 6 -6.89 1.21 -3.79
N LEU A 7 -7.14 1.60 -2.55
CA LEU A 7 -6.97 0.68 -1.42
C LEU A 7 -7.91 -0.52 -1.58
N PRO A 8 -7.39 -1.74 -1.56
CA PRO A 8 -8.22 -2.94 -1.61
C PRO A 8 -9.15 -2.98 -0.40
N GLN A 9 -10.38 -3.36 -0.62
CA GLN A 9 -11.35 -3.54 0.46
C GLN A 9 -10.93 -4.72 1.35
N PRO A 10 -11.14 -4.67 2.66
CA PRO A 10 -10.91 -5.80 3.54
C PRO A 10 -11.64 -7.04 3.03
N GLY A 11 -10.92 -8.13 2.81
CA GLY A 11 -11.45 -9.38 2.26
C GLY A 11 -11.33 -9.55 0.74
N GLN A 12 -10.79 -8.56 0.01
CA GLN A 12 -10.43 -8.72 -1.40
C GLN A 12 -8.92 -8.97 -1.53
N GLY A 13 -8.51 -10.22 -1.38
CA GLY A 13 -7.15 -10.63 -1.68
C GLY A 13 -6.90 -10.71 -3.19
N PRO A 14 -5.62 -10.72 -3.64
CA PRO A 14 -5.24 -10.74 -5.06
C PRO A 14 -5.72 -11.97 -5.85
N GLY A 15 -6.38 -12.92 -5.22
CA GLY A 15 -6.81 -14.18 -5.86
C GLY A 15 -8.11 -14.11 -6.65
N ARG A 16 -8.84 -13.00 -6.69
CA ARG A 16 -10.13 -12.94 -7.39
C ARG A 16 -10.05 -12.58 -8.87
N ALA A 17 -9.00 -11.93 -9.31
CA ALA A 17 -8.82 -11.65 -10.74
C ALA A 17 -8.52 -12.93 -11.59
N ALA A 18 -8.01 -13.98 -10.96
CA ALA A 18 -7.69 -15.25 -11.62
C ALA A 18 -8.86 -16.22 -11.75
N ARG A 19 -10.07 -15.88 -11.26
CA ARG A 19 -11.24 -16.78 -11.29
C ARG A 19 -12.39 -16.27 -12.18
N ALA A 20 -12.10 -15.50 -13.20
CA ALA A 20 -13.06 -15.03 -14.19
C ALA A 20 -13.52 -16.16 -15.15
N GLY A 21 -13.98 -17.28 -14.63
CA GLY A 21 -14.47 -18.41 -15.42
C GLY A 21 -15.60 -19.20 -14.77
N ARG A 22 -16.12 -18.71 -13.63
CA ARG A 22 -17.20 -19.40 -12.92
C ARG A 22 -18.53 -18.63 -13.08
N PRO A 23 -19.62 -19.32 -13.46
CA PRO A 23 -20.92 -18.67 -13.63
C PRO A 23 -21.40 -18.04 -12.33
N PRO A 24 -22.21 -16.97 -12.40
CA PRO A 24 -22.58 -16.18 -11.24
C PRO A 24 -23.43 -17.01 -10.27
N ALA A 25 -22.90 -17.20 -9.08
CA ALA A 25 -23.71 -17.65 -7.95
C ALA A 25 -24.79 -16.59 -7.66
N ARG A 26 -26.02 -17.03 -7.50
CA ARG A 26 -27.21 -16.23 -7.30
C ARG A 26 -27.01 -15.11 -6.28
N ARG A 27 -27.38 -13.91 -6.69
CA ARG A 27 -27.45 -12.70 -5.88
C ARG A 27 -28.34 -12.90 -4.66
N GLY A 28 -27.73 -12.85 -3.49
CA GLY A 28 -28.40 -12.28 -2.34
C GLY A 28 -28.21 -10.77 -2.43
N THR A 29 -29.27 -10.03 -2.65
CA THR A 29 -29.30 -8.57 -2.64
C THR A 29 -29.25 -8.08 -1.20
N ALA A 30 -28.08 -8.15 -0.56
CA ALA A 30 -27.80 -7.28 0.57
C ALA A 30 -27.39 -5.93 0.00
N PRO A 31 -27.97 -4.79 0.46
CA PRO A 31 -27.51 -3.47 0.05
C PRO A 31 -26.02 -3.39 0.39
N ARG A 32 -25.19 -3.29 -0.61
CA ARG A 32 -23.78 -2.92 -0.41
C ARG A 32 -23.82 -1.52 0.17
N SER A 33 -23.75 -1.43 1.48
CA SER A 33 -23.43 -0.17 2.13
C SER A 33 -22.24 0.39 1.38
N ALA A 34 -22.41 1.57 0.79
CA ALA A 34 -21.37 2.24 0.03
C ALA A 34 -20.23 2.54 1.00
N ARG A 35 -19.25 1.64 1.08
CA ARG A 35 -18.05 1.89 1.85
C ARG A 35 -17.31 3.03 1.16
N PRO A 36 -16.88 4.04 1.89
CA PRO A 36 -16.14 5.13 1.31
C PRO A 36 -14.92 4.57 0.59
N ARG A 37 -14.78 4.90 -0.69
CA ARG A 37 -13.60 4.55 -1.47
C ARG A 37 -12.60 5.68 -1.31
N ALA A 38 -11.45 5.38 -0.74
CA ALA A 38 -10.32 6.29 -0.75
C ALA A 38 -9.42 5.93 -1.92
N SER A 39 -9.03 6.91 -2.70
CA SER A 39 -7.99 6.78 -3.72
C SER A 39 -6.78 7.59 -3.32
N GLY A 40 -5.59 7.06 -3.59
CA GLY A 40 -4.35 7.75 -3.33
C GLY A 40 -3.54 7.93 -4.59
N VAL A 41 -2.75 8.99 -4.63
CA VAL A 41 -1.77 9.26 -5.69
C VAL A 41 -0.40 9.27 -5.06
N VAL A 42 0.52 8.50 -5.64
CA VAL A 42 1.93 8.53 -5.28
C VAL A 42 2.70 9.08 -6.47
N SER A 43 3.42 10.16 -6.25
CA SER A 43 4.28 10.78 -7.26
C SER A 43 5.72 10.78 -6.81
N GLY A 44 6.64 10.67 -7.76
CA GLY A 44 8.08 10.71 -7.50
C GLY A 44 8.81 11.47 -8.60
N ALA A 45 9.83 12.22 -8.21
CA ALA A 45 10.62 13.07 -9.10
C ALA A 45 11.72 12.31 -9.85
N ARG A 46 11.94 11.03 -9.55
CA ARG A 46 13.06 10.25 -10.07
C ARG A 46 12.57 9.10 -10.94
N ASP A 47 13.52 8.53 -11.71
CA ASP A 47 13.30 7.31 -12.46
C ASP A 47 12.70 6.19 -11.61
N PRO A 48 11.57 5.56 -12.05
CA PRO A 48 10.90 4.51 -11.29
C PRO A 48 11.70 3.21 -11.18
N GLY A 49 12.65 2.96 -12.06
CA GLY A 49 13.48 1.77 -12.05
C GLY A 49 14.42 1.76 -10.86
N TYR A 50 15.63 2.28 -11.06
CA TYR A 50 16.68 2.27 -10.02
C TYR A 50 16.70 3.54 -9.15
N GLY A 51 16.36 4.69 -9.69
CA GLY A 51 16.48 5.98 -9.00
C GLY A 51 15.56 6.11 -7.78
N SER A 52 14.30 5.75 -7.91
CA SER A 52 13.34 5.77 -6.80
C SER A 52 13.38 4.50 -5.98
N THR A 53 13.45 3.34 -6.62
CA THR A 53 13.38 2.04 -5.94
C THR A 53 14.55 1.83 -4.98
N SER A 54 15.77 2.19 -5.37
CA SER A 54 16.94 2.06 -4.48
C SER A 54 16.78 2.87 -3.19
N ARG A 55 16.26 4.08 -3.29
CA ARG A 55 16.00 4.93 -2.11
C ARG A 55 14.86 4.37 -1.25
N MET A 56 13.80 3.89 -1.86
CA MET A 56 12.69 3.26 -1.15
C MET A 56 13.14 2.05 -0.33
N VAL A 57 14.00 1.22 -0.89
CA VAL A 57 14.56 0.04 -0.17
C VAL A 57 15.42 0.48 1.01
N VAL A 58 16.29 1.46 0.81
CA VAL A 58 17.14 1.98 1.90
C VAL A 58 16.29 2.59 3.02
N GLU A 59 15.32 3.43 2.69
CA GLU A 59 14.45 4.05 3.69
C GLU A 59 13.57 3.01 4.42
N ALA A 60 13.14 1.97 3.73
CA ALA A 60 12.43 0.87 4.37
C ALA A 60 13.32 0.09 5.35
N ALA A 61 14.58 -0.15 5.00
CA ALA A 61 15.55 -0.78 5.90
C ALA A 61 15.85 0.09 7.12
N LEU A 62 16.03 1.39 6.93
CA LEU A 62 16.24 2.33 8.03
C LEU A 62 15.00 2.46 8.92
N ALA A 63 13.80 2.47 8.36
CA ALA A 63 12.56 2.46 9.13
C ALA A 63 12.43 1.18 9.98
N LEU A 64 12.81 0.04 9.43
CA LEU A 64 12.81 -1.23 10.15
C LEU A 64 13.78 -1.22 11.34
N LEU A 65 14.92 -0.58 11.19
CA LEU A 65 15.94 -0.50 12.25
C LEU A 65 15.59 0.49 13.35
N HIS A 66 14.99 1.62 13.02
CA HIS A 66 14.87 2.76 13.92
C HIS A 66 13.45 3.09 14.35
N ASP A 67 12.45 2.81 13.51
CA ASP A 67 11.10 3.33 13.70
C ASP A 67 10.08 2.24 14.07
N VAL A 68 10.43 0.97 13.92
CA VAL A 68 9.51 -0.14 14.23
C VAL A 68 9.54 -0.46 15.71
N ASP A 69 8.37 -0.36 16.33
CA ASP A 69 8.17 -0.87 17.68
C ASP A 69 7.95 -2.39 17.64
N ARG A 70 8.84 -3.11 18.31
CA ARG A 70 8.79 -4.58 18.38
C ARG A 70 7.57 -5.11 19.14
N THR A 71 6.98 -4.31 19.99
CA THR A 71 5.75 -4.69 20.71
C THR A 71 4.52 -4.60 19.81
N ALA A 72 4.45 -3.57 18.95
CA ALA A 72 3.38 -3.40 17.98
C ALA A 72 3.54 -4.30 16.75
N THR A 73 4.79 -4.62 16.38
CA THR A 73 5.12 -5.47 15.23
C THR A 73 6.03 -6.61 15.68
N PRO A 74 5.46 -7.65 16.29
CA PRO A 74 6.24 -8.81 16.75
C PRO A 74 6.85 -9.57 15.56
N GLY A 75 7.80 -10.46 15.83
CA GLY A 75 8.43 -11.29 14.81
C GLY A 75 7.42 -12.05 13.96
N GLY A 76 7.71 -12.20 12.67
CA GLY A 76 6.84 -12.86 11.70
C GLY A 76 7.03 -12.34 10.29
N VAL A 77 6.09 -12.69 9.39
CA VAL A 77 6.08 -12.22 8.01
C VAL A 77 5.09 -11.06 7.89
N TRP A 78 5.60 -9.91 7.50
CA TRP A 78 4.84 -8.67 7.37
C TRP A 78 5.03 -8.06 5.98
N THR A 79 4.00 -7.43 5.44
CA THR A 79 4.17 -6.53 4.31
C THR A 79 4.78 -5.21 4.78
N ALA A 80 5.53 -4.53 3.92
CA ALA A 80 6.13 -3.24 4.27
C ALA A 80 5.10 -2.21 4.76
N GLY A 81 3.94 -2.16 4.11
CA GLY A 81 2.87 -1.25 4.52
C GLY A 81 2.29 -1.56 5.90
N ALA A 82 2.14 -2.85 6.25
CA ALA A 82 1.63 -3.26 7.54
C ALA A 82 2.65 -3.07 8.67
N ALA A 83 3.92 -3.37 8.41
CA ALA A 83 4.98 -3.27 9.41
C ALA A 83 5.44 -1.83 9.66
N LEU A 84 5.58 -1.04 8.62
CA LEU A 84 6.21 0.27 8.68
C LEU A 84 5.22 1.44 8.67
N GLY A 85 4.04 1.24 8.08
CA GLY A 85 2.95 2.20 8.11
C GLY A 85 3.35 3.63 7.74
N LEU A 86 2.87 4.59 8.52
CA LEU A 86 3.14 6.01 8.31
C LEU A 86 4.59 6.41 8.56
N ALA A 87 5.35 5.64 9.31
CA ALA A 87 6.78 5.92 9.52
C ALA A 87 7.54 5.83 8.19
N LEU A 88 7.25 4.81 7.39
CA LEU A 88 7.82 4.69 6.05
C LEU A 88 7.39 5.84 5.13
N VAL A 89 6.11 6.22 5.13
CA VAL A 89 5.61 7.34 4.31
C VAL A 89 6.40 8.61 4.61
N ARG A 90 6.56 8.97 5.87
CA ARG A 90 7.32 10.17 6.29
C ARG A 90 8.77 10.13 5.82
N ARG A 91 9.43 8.98 5.90
CA ARG A 91 10.80 8.81 5.42
C ARG A 91 10.89 8.95 3.90
N LEU A 92 9.97 8.34 3.18
CA LEU A 92 9.94 8.39 1.72
C LEU A 92 9.69 9.82 1.21
N GLU A 93 8.85 10.59 1.88
CA GLU A 93 8.64 12.00 1.57
C GLU A 93 9.88 12.85 1.88
N ALA A 94 10.52 12.60 3.02
CA ALA A 94 11.68 13.39 3.45
C ALA A 94 12.95 13.09 2.64
N HIS A 95 13.19 11.83 2.28
CA HIS A 95 14.50 11.39 1.77
C HIS A 95 14.46 10.77 0.38
N ALA A 96 13.35 10.20 -0.04
CA ALA A 96 13.25 9.51 -1.33
C ALA A 96 12.65 10.37 -2.45
N GLY A 97 12.17 11.56 -2.15
CA GLY A 97 11.55 12.46 -3.13
C GLY A 97 10.19 11.95 -3.62
N LEU A 98 9.49 11.20 -2.80
CA LEU A 98 8.13 10.76 -3.07
C LEU A 98 7.12 11.68 -2.39
N ARG A 99 5.92 11.75 -2.96
CA ARG A 99 4.80 12.48 -2.40
C ARG A 99 3.57 11.57 -2.41
N PHE A 100 2.87 11.55 -1.29
CA PHE A 100 1.65 10.78 -1.10
C PHE A 100 0.48 11.73 -0.91
N GLU A 101 -0.54 11.59 -1.74
CA GLU A 101 -1.74 12.43 -1.69
C GLU A 101 -2.97 11.53 -1.65
N ILE A 102 -3.92 11.89 -0.80
CA ILE A 102 -5.22 11.23 -0.76
C ILE A 102 -6.16 12.06 -1.61
N ALA A 103 -6.71 11.44 -2.63
CA ALA A 103 -7.76 12.05 -3.44
C ALA A 103 -9.11 11.70 -2.81
N ALA A 104 -9.85 12.73 -2.50
CA ALA A 104 -11.22 12.61 -2.03
C ALA A 104 -12.18 12.24 -3.16
#